data_b2ecd9d7997b3baf8cfecf371cbba9e6
#
_entry.id   b2ecd9d7997b3baf8cfecf371cbba9e6
#
_cell.length_a   1.000
_cell.length_b   1.000
_cell.length_c   1.000
_cell.angle_alpha   90.00
_cell.angle_beta   90.00
_cell.angle_gamma   90.00
#
_symmetry.space_group_name_H-M   'P 1'
#
loop_
_entity.id
_entity.type
_entity.pdbx_description
1 polymer ?
#
loop_
_entity_poly.entity_id
_entity_poly.type
_entity_poly.pdbx_seq_one_letter_code
_entity_poly.pdbx_strand_id
1 'polypeptide(L)'
;MSPVEALALAEAEVVTAGKACGEDLMLSGQAIEIDEGWVFFYNTREFVETGNPSCRMAGNGPIFVDRGGRIRHLPTSMPWEESLEQLRKS
;
A
#
# COMPACT_ATOMS: atom_id res chain seq x y z
N MET A 1 1.06 0.56 -18.14
CA MET A 1 0.30 1.22 -17.04
C MET A 1 1.03 2.49 -16.62
N SER A 2 0.30 3.54 -16.31
CA SER A 2 0.86 4.82 -15.88
C SER A 2 0.82 4.93 -14.34
N PRO A 3 1.62 5.84 -13.75
CA PRO A 3 1.53 6.09 -12.31
C PRO A 3 0.13 6.50 -11.85
N VAL A 4 -0.62 7.23 -12.68
CA VAL A 4 -1.99 7.65 -12.35
C VAL A 4 -2.93 6.46 -12.26
N GLU A 5 -2.79 5.51 -13.17
CA GLU A 5 -3.58 4.29 -13.14
C GLU A 5 -3.24 3.42 -11.93
N ALA A 6 -1.95 3.31 -11.60
CA ALA A 6 -1.51 2.58 -10.41
C ALA A 6 -2.05 3.22 -9.13
N LEU A 7 -2.05 4.54 -9.06
CA LEU A 7 -2.60 5.28 -7.92
C LEU A 7 -4.09 5.00 -7.76
N ALA A 8 -4.85 5.02 -8.85
CA ALA A 8 -6.28 4.74 -8.81
C ALA A 8 -6.57 3.33 -8.31
N LEU A 9 -5.78 2.34 -8.75
CA LEU A 9 -5.92 0.96 -8.29
C LEU A 9 -5.60 0.84 -6.79
N ALA A 10 -4.54 1.50 -6.34
CA ALA A 10 -4.15 1.47 -4.94
C ALA A 10 -5.21 2.14 -4.05
N GLU A 11 -5.77 3.26 -4.48
CA GLU A 11 -6.83 3.94 -3.75
C GLU A 11 -8.08 3.06 -3.61
N ALA A 12 -8.48 2.40 -4.68
CA ALA A 12 -9.62 1.48 -4.66
C ALA A 12 -9.36 0.31 -3.71
N GLU A 13 -8.14 -0.23 -3.72
CA GLU A 13 -7.78 -1.34 -2.83
C GLU A 13 -7.81 -0.92 -1.36
N VAL A 14 -7.33 0.28 -1.05
CA VAL A 14 -7.35 0.81 0.32
C VAL A 14 -8.78 0.99 0.81
N VAL A 15 -9.68 1.50 -0.04
CA VAL A 15 -11.09 1.64 0.31
C VAL A 15 -11.71 0.27 0.60
N THR A 16 -11.42 -0.72 -0.24
CA THR A 16 -11.92 -2.08 -0.05
C THR A 16 -11.40 -2.69 1.26
N ALA A 17 -10.11 -2.52 1.53
CA ALA A 17 -9.50 -3.02 2.78
C ALA A 17 -10.12 -2.34 3.99
N GLY A 18 -10.38 -1.04 3.92
CA GLY A 18 -11.01 -0.30 5.00
C GLY A 18 -12.41 -0.80 5.30
N LYS A 19 -13.20 -1.05 4.27
CA LYS A 19 -14.55 -1.61 4.43
C LYS A 19 -14.52 -2.99 5.07
N ALA A 20 -13.53 -3.81 4.71
CA ALA A 20 -13.41 -5.16 5.23
C ALA A 20 -13.07 -5.18 6.73
N CYS A 21 -12.30 -4.21 7.23
CA CYS A 21 -11.90 -4.16 8.63
C CYS A 21 -12.64 -3.09 9.45
N GLY A 22 -13.55 -2.34 8.84
CA GLY A 22 -14.33 -1.31 9.53
C GLY A 22 -13.54 -0.05 9.86
N GLU A 23 -12.47 0.23 9.10
CA GLU A 23 -11.61 1.39 9.31
C GLU A 23 -11.68 2.34 8.12
N ASP A 24 -11.51 3.63 8.38
CA ASP A 24 -11.39 4.63 7.32
C ASP A 24 -9.91 4.78 6.98
N LEU A 25 -9.51 4.17 5.86
CA LEU A 25 -8.11 4.11 5.44
C LEU A 25 -7.86 5.03 4.24
N MET A 26 -6.65 5.53 4.12
CA MET A 26 -6.21 6.30 2.97
C MET A 26 -4.72 6.07 2.71
N LEU A 27 -4.28 6.34 1.49
CA LEU A 27 -2.86 6.30 1.15
C LEU A 27 -2.11 7.38 1.90
N SER A 28 -0.89 7.07 2.34
CA SER A 28 -0.03 7.99 3.06
C SER A 28 1.31 8.13 2.33
N GLY A 29 1.82 9.37 2.28
CA GLY A 29 3.09 9.65 1.62
C GLY A 29 3.00 9.48 0.10
N GLN A 30 4.17 9.41 -0.53
CA GLN A 30 4.29 9.27 -1.97
C GLN A 30 4.55 7.83 -2.34
N ALA A 31 4.06 7.42 -3.51
CA ALA A 31 4.36 6.12 -4.06
C ALA A 31 5.86 6.03 -4.41
N ILE A 32 6.41 4.84 -4.26
CA ILE A 32 7.78 4.55 -4.68
C ILE A 32 7.70 3.79 -5.99
N GLU A 33 8.22 4.38 -7.06
CA GLU A 33 8.27 3.71 -8.36
C GLU A 33 9.55 2.89 -8.46
N ILE A 34 9.39 1.63 -8.89
CA ILE A 34 10.49 0.71 -9.13
C ILE A 34 10.28 0.06 -10.50
N ASP A 35 11.25 -0.72 -10.95
CA ASP A 35 11.19 -1.34 -12.29
C ASP A 35 9.95 -2.22 -12.46
N GLU A 36 9.54 -2.93 -11.40
CA GLU A 36 8.41 -3.85 -11.46
C GLU A 36 7.05 -3.19 -11.30
N GLY A 37 6.99 -1.95 -10.78
CA GLY A 37 5.72 -1.26 -10.55
C GLY A 37 5.85 -0.17 -9.50
N TRP A 38 4.87 -0.10 -8.60
CA TRP A 38 4.78 0.97 -7.59
C TRP A 38 4.43 0.39 -6.23
N VAL A 39 5.06 0.94 -5.18
CA VAL A 39 4.79 0.59 -3.79
C VAL A 39 4.06 1.74 -3.14
N PHE A 40 2.91 1.45 -2.51
CA PHE A 40 2.07 2.44 -1.84
C PHE A 40 1.95 2.10 -0.37
N PHE A 41 1.97 3.13 0.49
CA PHE A 41 1.76 2.98 1.92
C PHE A 41 0.39 3.55 2.29
N TYR A 42 -0.22 3.04 3.33
CA TYR A 42 -1.52 3.53 3.79
C TYR A 42 -1.63 3.41 5.29
N ASN A 43 -2.57 4.20 5.86
CA ASN A 43 -2.89 4.12 7.28
C ASN A 43 -4.30 4.68 7.49
N THR A 44 -4.73 4.82 8.74
CA THR A 44 -6.03 5.41 9.00
C THR A 44 -6.02 6.87 8.54
N ARG A 45 -7.18 7.33 8.06
CA ARG A 45 -7.32 8.72 7.63
C ARG A 45 -6.98 9.69 8.76
N GLU A 46 -7.42 9.39 9.98
CA GLU A 46 -7.16 10.24 11.12
C GLU A 46 -5.66 10.37 11.40
N PHE A 47 -4.92 9.27 11.35
CA PHE A 47 -3.47 9.32 11.54
C PHE A 47 -2.80 10.12 10.42
N VAL A 48 -3.19 9.88 9.17
CA VAL A 48 -2.58 10.57 8.01
C VAL A 48 -2.84 12.07 8.05
N GLU A 49 -4.05 12.48 8.43
CA GLU A 49 -4.44 13.90 8.42
C GLU A 49 -3.98 14.66 9.67
N THR A 50 -3.99 14.01 10.83
CA THR A 50 -3.68 14.69 12.10
C THR A 50 -2.32 14.33 12.69
N GLY A 51 -1.74 13.20 12.27
CA GLY A 51 -0.49 12.71 12.86
C GLY A 51 -0.66 12.11 14.25
N ASN A 52 -1.89 11.89 14.73
CA ASN A 52 -2.14 11.38 16.07
C ASN A 52 -1.68 9.92 16.19
N PRO A 53 -0.61 9.63 16.96
CA PRO A 53 -0.05 8.27 17.02
C PRO A 53 -1.02 7.24 17.61
N SER A 54 -2.03 7.65 18.38
CA SER A 54 -3.00 6.72 18.93
C SER A 54 -3.97 6.19 17.87
N CYS A 55 -4.04 6.85 16.71
CA CYS A 55 -4.90 6.44 15.60
C CYS A 55 -4.12 5.64 14.55
N ARG A 56 -2.83 5.43 14.74
CA ARG A 56 -2.00 4.72 13.79
C ARG A 56 -2.35 3.24 13.76
N MET A 57 -2.63 2.73 12.56
CA MET A 57 -2.80 1.31 12.35
C MET A 57 -1.42 0.63 12.36
N ALA A 58 -1.30 -0.44 13.14
CA ALA A 58 -0.08 -1.25 13.17
C ALA A 58 -0.31 -2.55 12.41
N GLY A 59 0.76 -3.12 11.87
CA GLY A 59 0.70 -4.44 11.22
C GLY A 59 0.17 -4.43 9.79
N ASN A 60 0.03 -3.27 9.16
CA ASN A 60 -0.37 -3.18 7.75
C ASN A 60 0.88 -3.08 6.86
N GLY A 61 1.05 -4.03 5.95
CA GLY A 61 2.12 -3.98 4.97
C GLY A 61 1.75 -3.07 3.80
N PRO A 62 2.73 -2.64 3.00
CA PRO A 62 2.45 -1.79 1.83
C PRO A 62 1.73 -2.56 0.73
N ILE A 63 1.12 -1.82 -0.19
CA ILE A 63 0.46 -2.36 -1.38
C ILE A 63 1.43 -2.22 -2.54
N PHE A 64 1.63 -3.28 -3.30
CA PHE A 64 2.42 -3.27 -4.52
C PHE A 64 1.49 -3.43 -5.72
N VAL A 65 1.60 -2.51 -6.69
CA VAL A 65 0.88 -2.59 -7.97
C VAL A 65 1.91 -2.81 -9.05
N ASP A 66 1.86 -3.95 -9.74
CA ASP A 66 2.82 -4.24 -10.81
C ASP A 66 2.44 -3.55 -12.12
N ARG A 67 3.31 -3.63 -13.12
CA ARG A 67 3.11 -2.95 -14.40
C ARG A 67 1.91 -3.49 -15.19
N GLY A 68 1.46 -4.68 -14.85
CA GLY A 68 0.27 -5.29 -15.46
C GLY A 68 -1.02 -4.97 -14.73
N GLY A 69 -0.95 -4.20 -13.63
CA GLY A 69 -2.13 -3.84 -12.84
C GLY A 69 -2.50 -4.84 -11.77
N ARG A 70 -1.65 -5.82 -11.49
CA ARG A 70 -1.90 -6.78 -10.42
C ARG A 70 -1.54 -6.16 -9.07
N ILE A 71 -2.42 -6.31 -8.10
CA ILE A 71 -2.25 -5.77 -6.76
C ILE A 71 -1.82 -6.88 -5.81
N ARG A 72 -0.82 -6.61 -4.97
CA ARG A 72 -0.37 -7.53 -3.94
C ARG A 72 -0.19 -6.76 -2.63
N HIS A 73 -0.59 -7.39 -1.53
CA HIS A 73 -0.30 -6.88 -0.19
C HIS A 73 1.00 -7.51 0.28
N LEU A 74 1.99 -6.67 0.58
CA LEU A 74 3.29 -7.17 1.02
C LEU A 74 3.26 -7.44 2.54
N PRO A 75 3.98 -8.48 3.02
CA PRO A 75 3.98 -8.80 4.44
C PRO A 75 4.74 -7.75 5.26
N THR A 76 4.42 -7.68 6.55
CA THR A 76 5.11 -6.81 7.51
C THR A 76 6.29 -7.49 8.19
N SER A 77 6.45 -8.80 7.97
CA SER A 77 7.51 -9.58 8.61
C SER A 77 8.90 -9.30 8.05
N MET A 78 8.98 -8.58 6.93
CA MET A 78 10.25 -8.20 6.31
C MET A 78 10.07 -6.87 5.57
N PRO A 79 11.17 -6.14 5.28
CA PRO A 79 11.09 -4.92 4.48
C PRO A 79 10.48 -5.20 3.10
N TRP A 80 9.79 -4.21 2.54
CA TRP A 80 9.12 -4.38 1.24
C TRP A 80 10.13 -4.70 0.12
N GLU A 81 11.34 -4.17 0.21
CA GLU A 81 12.39 -4.44 -0.79
C GLU A 81 12.74 -5.93 -0.81
N GLU A 82 12.85 -6.53 0.36
CA GLU A 82 13.15 -7.95 0.50
C GLU A 82 11.98 -8.81 0.03
N SER A 83 10.75 -8.40 0.33
CA SER A 83 9.55 -9.10 -0.14
C SER A 83 9.51 -9.14 -1.66
N LEU A 84 9.80 -8.02 -2.32
CA LEU A 84 9.83 -7.96 -3.79
C LEU A 84 10.93 -8.81 -4.37
N GLU A 85 12.09 -8.87 -3.73
CA GLU A 85 13.18 -9.73 -4.18
C GLU A 85 12.77 -11.20 -4.15
N GLN A 86 12.04 -11.62 -3.13
CA GLN A 86 11.53 -12.99 -3.06
C GLN A 86 10.51 -13.27 -4.18
N LEU A 87 9.67 -12.30 -4.51
CA LEU A 87 8.73 -12.43 -5.61
C LEU A 87 9.44 -12.59 -6.96
N ARG A 88 10.58 -11.90 -7.14
CA ARG A 88 11.38 -12.02 -8.36
C ARG A 88 11.99 -13.42 -8.50
N LYS A 89 12.26 -14.08 -7.40
CA LYS A 89 12.87 -15.41 -7.38
C LYS A 89 11.87 -16.55 -7.54
N SER A 90 10.58 -16.26 -7.43
CA SER A 90 9.53 -17.28 -7.47
C SER A 90 8.97 -17.55 -8.88
#